data_c7d72506bb33f5a4f9162be86f7446c7
#
_entry.id   c7d72506bb33f5a4f9162be86f7446c7
#
_cell.length_a   1.000
_cell.length_b   1.000
_cell.length_c   1.000
_cell.angle_alpha   90.00
_cell.angle_beta   90.00
_cell.angle_gamma   90.00
#
_symmetry.space_group_name_H-M   'P 1'
#
loop_
_entity.id
_entity.type
_entity.pdbx_description
1 polymer ?
#
loop_
_entity_poly.entity_id
_entity_poly.type
_entity_poly.pdbx_seq_one_letter_code
_entity_poly.pdbx_strand_id
1 'polypeptide(L)'
;MGVDKGPFSFGIITVSDKGAEGKREDTTGPIISKLLTRVGFVKKELIIIPDNKELIKEKICYLADELKVDLVVTNGGTGVSPEDITPEATKEVIDKEIPGMAEAMRSESLKKTPHAMLSRAVCGVRGSTLVVNLPGSPRGAKENLEVIIPALPHAIEKIKGDPSDCAVP
;
A
#
# COMPACT_ATOMS: atom_id res chain seq x y z
N MET A 1 6.33 20.02 -20.08
CA MET A 1 5.52 18.81 -20.22
C MET A 1 4.61 18.70 -19.01
N GLY A 2 3.31 18.54 -19.21
CA GLY A 2 2.39 18.29 -18.11
C GLY A 2 2.65 16.91 -17.51
N VAL A 3 2.52 16.79 -16.17
CA VAL A 3 2.52 15.50 -15.48
C VAL A 3 1.29 14.73 -15.94
N ASP A 4 1.46 13.44 -16.25
CA ASP A 4 0.37 12.57 -16.62
C ASP A 4 -0.61 12.47 -15.43
N LYS A 5 -1.84 12.93 -15.63
CA LYS A 5 -2.87 13.01 -14.57
C LYS A 5 -3.72 11.73 -14.46
N GLY A 6 -3.23 10.65 -14.99
CA GLY A 6 -3.89 9.34 -14.92
C GLY A 6 -4.43 8.85 -16.27
N PRO A 7 -5.02 7.64 -16.31
CA PRO A 7 -5.28 6.76 -15.14
C PRO A 7 -4.01 6.22 -14.51
N PHE A 8 -3.90 6.32 -13.18
CA PHE A 8 -2.78 5.76 -12.44
C PHE A 8 -2.89 4.23 -12.33
N SER A 9 -1.75 3.56 -12.32
CA SER A 9 -1.69 2.11 -12.22
C SER A 9 -1.30 1.65 -10.82
N PHE A 10 -1.71 0.42 -10.47
CA PHE A 10 -1.34 -0.17 -9.18
C PHE A 10 -1.03 -1.65 -9.26
N GLY A 11 -0.21 -2.10 -8.31
CA GLY A 11 0.04 -3.50 -8.01
C GLY A 11 -0.27 -3.81 -6.55
N ILE A 12 -0.66 -5.05 -6.28
CA ILE A 12 -1.00 -5.53 -4.94
C ILE A 12 -0.09 -6.69 -4.57
N ILE A 13 0.42 -6.67 -3.34
CA ILE A 13 1.16 -7.78 -2.74
C ILE A 13 0.38 -8.23 -1.50
N THR A 14 -0.20 -9.41 -1.55
CA THR A 14 -0.79 -10.06 -0.37
C THR A 14 0.28 -10.90 0.32
N VAL A 15 0.60 -10.51 1.55
CA VAL A 15 1.60 -11.19 2.39
C VAL A 15 0.86 -12.15 3.33
N SER A 16 0.96 -13.43 3.07
CA SER A 16 0.26 -14.48 3.83
C SER A 16 0.89 -15.85 3.57
N ASP A 17 1.44 -16.48 4.59
CA ASP A 17 1.95 -17.86 4.52
C ASP A 17 0.88 -18.83 4.04
N LYS A 18 -0.29 -18.78 4.66
CA LYS A 18 -1.42 -19.67 4.31
C LYS A 18 -1.95 -19.39 2.90
N GLY A 19 -1.93 -18.12 2.47
CA GLY A 19 -2.31 -17.75 1.10
C GLY A 19 -1.32 -18.27 0.07
N ALA A 20 -0.02 -18.13 0.34
CA ALA A 20 1.05 -18.61 -0.54
C ALA A 20 1.06 -20.14 -0.68
N GLU A 21 0.70 -20.86 0.39
CA GLU A 21 0.57 -22.32 0.39
C GLU A 21 -0.76 -22.84 -0.21
N GLY A 22 -1.66 -21.95 -0.63
CA GLY A 22 -2.98 -22.33 -1.13
C GLY A 22 -3.96 -22.84 -0.06
N LYS A 23 -3.64 -22.67 1.22
CA LYS A 23 -4.46 -23.11 2.37
C LYS A 23 -5.55 -22.11 2.76
N ARG A 24 -5.47 -20.90 2.23
CA ARG A 24 -6.44 -19.81 2.47
C ARG A 24 -6.62 -19.02 1.19
N GLU A 25 -7.86 -18.76 0.83
CA GLU A 25 -8.19 -17.84 -0.27
C GLU A 25 -7.84 -16.40 0.13
N ASP A 26 -7.21 -15.65 -0.79
CA ASP A 26 -7.01 -14.22 -0.63
C ASP A 26 -8.33 -13.48 -0.90
N THR A 27 -8.95 -13.00 0.16
CA THR A 27 -10.17 -12.18 0.07
C THR A 27 -9.86 -10.68 0.16
N THR A 28 -8.71 -10.32 0.71
CA THR A 28 -8.31 -8.93 0.93
C THR A 28 -7.79 -8.26 -0.34
N GLY A 29 -6.93 -8.92 -1.10
CA GLY A 29 -6.42 -8.41 -2.37
C GLY A 29 -7.53 -8.01 -3.36
N PRO A 30 -8.51 -8.87 -3.62
CA PRO A 30 -9.67 -8.52 -4.47
C PRO A 30 -10.48 -7.31 -3.97
N ILE A 31 -10.65 -7.14 -2.65
CA ILE A 31 -11.33 -5.97 -2.08
C ILE A 31 -10.55 -4.69 -2.37
N ILE A 32 -9.24 -4.69 -2.15
CA ILE A 32 -8.35 -3.57 -2.47
C ILE A 32 -8.43 -3.24 -3.97
N SER A 33 -8.33 -4.27 -4.81
CA SER A 33 -8.43 -4.12 -6.27
C SER A 33 -9.74 -3.45 -6.69
N LYS A 34 -10.86 -3.91 -6.14
CA LYS A 34 -12.18 -3.35 -6.43
C LYS A 34 -12.30 -1.89 -6.03
N LEU A 35 -11.79 -1.52 -4.85
CA LEU A 35 -11.84 -0.13 -4.36
C LEU A 35 -11.02 0.80 -5.24
N LEU A 36 -9.79 0.43 -5.57
CA LEU A 36 -8.91 1.25 -6.41
C LEU A 36 -9.45 1.37 -7.85
N THR A 37 -9.95 0.29 -8.42
CA THR A 37 -10.55 0.31 -9.76
C THR A 37 -11.78 1.20 -9.80
N ARG A 38 -12.61 1.20 -8.75
CA ARG A 38 -13.79 2.07 -8.66
C ARG A 38 -13.43 3.56 -8.71
N VAL A 39 -12.29 3.95 -8.19
CA VAL A 39 -11.82 5.35 -8.21
C VAL A 39 -10.90 5.67 -9.40
N GLY A 40 -10.85 4.78 -10.39
CA GLY A 40 -10.21 5.03 -11.68
C GLY A 40 -8.78 4.54 -11.82
N PHE A 41 -8.24 3.82 -10.83
CA PHE A 41 -6.92 3.20 -10.96
C PHE A 41 -6.98 1.93 -11.82
N VAL A 42 -5.89 1.63 -12.51
CA VAL A 42 -5.75 0.44 -13.37
C VAL A 42 -4.87 -0.60 -12.70
N LYS A 43 -5.42 -1.78 -12.45
CA LYS A 43 -4.66 -2.91 -11.89
C LYS A 43 -3.66 -3.46 -12.91
N LYS A 44 -2.40 -3.61 -12.51
CA LYS A 44 -1.37 -4.30 -13.29
C LYS A 44 -1.17 -5.74 -12.80
N GLU A 45 -1.05 -5.94 -11.50
CA GLU A 45 -0.78 -7.27 -10.94
C GLU A 45 -1.27 -7.41 -9.50
N LEU A 46 -1.58 -8.65 -9.11
CA LEU A 46 -1.83 -9.06 -7.74
C LEU A 46 -0.98 -10.30 -7.47
N ILE A 47 -0.09 -10.22 -6.48
CA ILE A 47 0.88 -11.25 -6.13
C ILE A 47 0.59 -11.70 -4.71
N ILE A 48 0.63 -13.02 -4.46
CA ILE A 48 0.51 -13.60 -3.12
C ILE A 48 1.85 -14.23 -2.76
N ILE A 49 2.42 -13.82 -1.63
CA ILE A 49 3.73 -14.31 -1.14
C ILE A 49 3.66 -14.64 0.35
N PRO A 50 4.55 -15.51 0.83
CA PRO A 50 4.69 -15.77 2.25
C PRO A 50 5.30 -14.57 3.01
N ASP A 51 5.22 -14.61 4.35
CA ASP A 51 5.84 -13.64 5.25
C ASP A 51 7.37 -13.80 5.22
N ASN A 52 7.97 -13.37 4.13
CA ASN A 52 9.42 -13.43 3.89
C ASN A 52 9.93 -12.05 3.48
N LYS A 53 10.84 -11.49 4.26
CA LYS A 53 11.37 -10.13 4.10
C LYS A 53 11.97 -9.89 2.72
N GLU A 54 12.80 -10.78 2.24
CA GLU A 54 13.48 -10.61 0.95
C GLU A 54 12.50 -10.70 -0.22
N LEU A 55 11.50 -11.60 -0.16
CA LEU A 55 10.46 -11.66 -1.17
C LEU A 55 9.58 -10.41 -1.18
N ILE A 56 9.24 -9.87 -0.01
CA ILE A 56 8.45 -8.63 0.06
C ILE A 56 9.25 -7.49 -0.60
N LYS A 57 10.53 -7.34 -0.27
CA LYS A 57 11.42 -6.35 -0.89
C LYS A 57 11.50 -6.52 -2.40
N GLU A 58 11.76 -7.75 -2.85
CA GLU A 58 11.84 -8.09 -4.27
C GLU A 58 10.57 -7.70 -5.03
N LYS A 59 9.40 -8.03 -4.49
CA LYS A 59 8.13 -7.75 -5.17
C LYS A 59 7.75 -6.26 -5.16
N ILE A 60 8.08 -5.54 -4.10
CA ILE A 60 7.94 -4.06 -4.10
C ILE A 60 8.83 -3.45 -5.19
N CYS A 61 10.11 -3.85 -5.24
CA CYS A 61 11.04 -3.37 -6.26
C CYS A 61 10.59 -3.74 -7.69
N TYR A 62 10.14 -4.97 -7.90
CA TYR A 62 9.63 -5.43 -9.19
C TYR A 62 8.45 -4.57 -9.68
N LEU A 63 7.45 -4.35 -8.83
CA LEU A 63 6.29 -3.53 -9.18
C LEU A 63 6.66 -2.07 -9.45
N ALA A 64 7.56 -1.50 -8.64
CA ALA A 64 7.96 -0.11 -8.74
C ALA A 64 8.95 0.15 -9.89
N ASP A 65 9.98 -0.67 -10.03
CA ASP A 65 11.11 -0.41 -10.92
C ASP A 65 10.93 -1.02 -12.31
N GLU A 66 10.34 -2.22 -12.40
CA GLU A 66 10.17 -2.96 -13.64
C GLU A 66 8.79 -2.73 -14.26
N LEU A 67 7.71 -2.98 -13.53
CA LEU A 67 6.35 -2.68 -14.01
C LEU A 67 6.00 -1.20 -13.96
N LYS A 68 6.76 -0.41 -13.19
CA LYS A 68 6.60 1.05 -13.06
C LYS A 68 5.18 1.46 -12.72
N VAL A 69 4.56 0.74 -11.78
CA VAL A 69 3.24 1.12 -11.28
C VAL A 69 3.34 2.42 -10.48
N ASP A 70 2.25 3.18 -10.45
CA ASP A 70 2.18 4.43 -9.68
C ASP A 70 1.97 4.20 -8.19
N LEU A 71 1.32 3.07 -7.85
CA LEU A 71 0.98 2.68 -6.48
C LEU A 71 1.26 1.20 -6.25
N VAL A 72 2.02 0.89 -5.21
CA VAL A 72 2.16 -0.46 -4.66
C VAL A 72 1.40 -0.52 -3.34
N VAL A 73 0.49 -1.47 -3.21
CA VAL A 73 -0.23 -1.75 -1.98
C VAL A 73 0.16 -3.12 -1.48
N THR A 74 0.68 -3.20 -0.26
CA THR A 74 0.83 -4.48 0.44
C THR A 74 -0.32 -4.66 1.41
N ASN A 75 -0.74 -5.89 1.67
CA ASN A 75 -1.66 -6.20 2.76
C ASN A 75 -1.17 -7.45 3.50
N GLY A 76 -1.22 -7.38 4.84
CA GLY A 76 -0.70 -8.42 5.72
C GLY A 76 0.69 -8.12 6.28
N GLY A 77 1.07 -8.83 7.34
CA GLY A 77 2.37 -8.76 7.98
C GLY A 77 2.72 -7.44 8.67
N THR A 78 1.71 -6.65 9.09
CA THR A 78 1.91 -5.31 9.67
C THR A 78 1.71 -5.23 11.18
N GLY A 79 1.42 -6.32 11.84
CA GLY A 79 1.19 -6.36 13.29
C GLY A 79 2.46 -6.61 14.10
N VAL A 80 2.30 -7.28 15.24
CA VAL A 80 3.36 -7.53 16.22
C VAL A 80 3.69 -9.01 16.39
N SER A 81 3.12 -9.88 15.55
CA SER A 81 3.47 -11.31 15.55
C SER A 81 4.93 -11.50 15.12
N PRO A 82 5.59 -12.59 15.55
CA PRO A 82 6.98 -12.85 15.15
C PRO A 82 7.22 -12.89 13.64
N GLU A 83 6.23 -13.31 12.87
CA GLU A 83 6.28 -13.40 11.41
C GLU A 83 6.04 -12.06 10.71
N ASP A 84 5.43 -11.08 11.40
CA ASP A 84 5.11 -9.77 10.82
C ASP A 84 6.38 -8.96 10.52
N ILE A 85 6.71 -8.80 9.24
CA ILE A 85 7.97 -8.21 8.78
C ILE A 85 7.76 -7.21 7.62
N THR A 86 6.53 -6.99 7.20
CA THR A 86 6.23 -6.10 6.06
C THR A 86 6.71 -4.66 6.25
N PRO A 87 6.57 -4.03 7.44
CA PRO A 87 7.07 -2.67 7.65
C PRO A 87 8.59 -2.57 7.50
N GLU A 88 9.33 -3.54 8.03
CA GLU A 88 10.78 -3.60 7.94
C GLU A 88 11.25 -3.76 6.49
N ALA A 89 10.63 -4.68 5.76
CA ALA A 89 10.91 -4.89 4.34
C ALA A 89 10.65 -3.62 3.52
N THR A 90 9.53 -2.95 3.79
CA THR A 90 9.14 -1.71 3.11
C THR A 90 10.14 -0.59 3.38
N LYS A 91 10.54 -0.39 4.65
CA LYS A 91 11.52 0.64 5.03
C LYS A 91 12.87 0.48 4.35
N GLU A 92 13.29 -0.75 4.08
CA GLU A 92 14.57 -1.00 3.39
C GLU A 92 14.57 -0.65 1.91
N VAL A 93 13.41 -0.52 1.27
CA VAL A 93 13.30 -0.30 -0.19
C VAL A 93 12.70 1.04 -0.58
N ILE A 94 12.14 1.80 0.35
CA ILE A 94 11.64 3.16 0.07
C ILE A 94 12.76 4.19 0.21
N ASP A 95 12.67 5.27 -0.54
CA ASP A 95 13.63 6.39 -0.49
C ASP A 95 13.30 7.36 0.64
N LYS A 96 12.01 7.52 0.96
CA LYS A 96 11.52 8.38 2.03
C LYS A 96 10.15 7.91 2.53
N GLU A 97 9.90 8.13 3.82
CA GLU A 97 8.60 7.86 4.43
C GLU A 97 7.60 9.00 4.20
N ILE A 98 6.31 8.63 4.19
CA ILE A 98 5.19 9.56 4.30
C ILE A 98 4.43 9.18 5.59
N PRO A 99 4.90 9.61 6.77
CA PRO A 99 4.33 9.16 8.03
C PRO A 99 2.86 9.58 8.21
N GLY A 100 2.46 10.73 7.66
CA GLY A 100 1.10 11.24 7.77
C GLY A 100 0.02 10.30 7.23
N MET A 101 0.30 9.54 6.17
CA MET A 101 -0.66 8.56 5.63
C MET A 101 -0.90 7.41 6.60
N ALA A 102 0.16 6.84 7.18
CA ALA A 102 0.06 5.77 8.17
C ALA A 102 -0.58 6.26 9.48
N GLU A 103 -0.26 7.47 9.90
CA GLU A 103 -0.88 8.13 11.06
C GLU A 103 -2.39 8.31 10.86
N ALA A 104 -2.83 8.79 9.70
CA ALA A 104 -4.24 8.96 9.37
C ALA A 104 -4.99 7.64 9.42
N MET A 105 -4.45 6.58 8.84
CA MET A 105 -5.04 5.25 8.88
C MET A 105 -5.20 4.74 10.32
N ARG A 106 -4.15 4.85 11.14
CA ARG A 106 -4.20 4.44 12.57
C ARG A 106 -5.18 5.28 13.37
N SER A 107 -5.19 6.57 13.17
CA SER A 107 -6.11 7.50 13.87
C SER A 107 -7.58 7.15 13.62
N GLU A 108 -7.95 6.92 12.37
CA GLU A 108 -9.33 6.52 12.04
C GLU A 108 -9.68 5.12 12.57
N SER A 109 -8.74 4.19 12.49
CA SER A 109 -8.97 2.83 13.01
C SER A 109 -9.10 2.80 14.54
N LEU A 110 -8.39 3.66 15.26
CA LEU A 110 -8.50 3.79 16.73
C LEU A 110 -9.90 4.19 17.19
N LYS A 111 -10.66 4.90 16.36
CA LYS A 111 -12.07 5.23 16.68
C LYS A 111 -12.97 3.99 16.71
N LYS A 112 -12.52 2.89 16.13
CA LYS A 112 -13.28 1.63 15.99
C LYS A 112 -12.76 0.52 16.90
N THR A 113 -11.45 0.45 17.11
CA THR A 113 -10.82 -0.59 17.91
C THR A 113 -9.48 -0.13 18.50
N PRO A 114 -9.19 -0.42 19.77
CA PRO A 114 -7.89 -0.16 20.36
C PRO A 114 -6.76 -0.98 19.74
N HIS A 115 -7.08 -2.11 19.09
CA HIS A 115 -6.08 -2.95 18.42
C HIS A 115 -5.36 -2.24 17.27
N ALA A 116 -5.91 -1.15 16.75
CA ALA A 116 -5.24 -0.30 15.76
C ALA A 116 -3.88 0.24 16.22
N MET A 117 -3.66 0.35 17.55
CA MET A 117 -2.36 0.73 18.12
C MET A 117 -1.22 -0.24 17.72
N LEU A 118 -1.55 -1.48 17.40
CA LEU A 118 -0.57 -2.52 17.06
C LEU A 118 -0.15 -2.49 15.59
N SER A 119 -0.81 -1.67 14.76
CA SER A 119 -0.42 -1.51 13.36
C SER A 119 0.89 -0.76 13.25
N ARG A 120 1.88 -1.39 12.62
CA ARG A 120 3.19 -0.81 12.32
C ARG A 120 3.31 -0.44 10.85
N ALA A 121 2.17 -0.29 10.15
CA ALA A 121 2.11 0.03 8.74
C ALA A 121 2.95 1.27 8.38
N VAL A 122 3.60 1.20 7.24
CA VAL A 122 4.47 2.24 6.67
C VAL A 122 3.92 2.66 5.31
N CYS A 123 4.01 3.95 5.02
CA CYS A 123 3.79 4.50 3.69
C CYS A 123 5.03 5.28 3.27
N GLY A 124 5.38 5.22 2.01
CA GLY A 124 6.58 5.91 1.53
C GLY A 124 6.67 5.96 0.00
N VAL A 125 7.79 6.45 -0.47
CA VAL A 125 8.08 6.64 -1.89
C VAL A 125 9.29 5.81 -2.28
N ARG A 126 9.16 5.04 -3.39
CA ARG A 126 10.29 4.45 -4.09
C ARG A 126 10.33 4.96 -5.53
N GLY A 127 11.38 5.70 -5.88
CA GLY A 127 11.46 6.33 -7.20
C GLY A 127 10.24 7.22 -7.47
N SER A 128 9.43 6.87 -8.45
CA SER A 128 8.16 7.55 -8.78
C SER A 128 6.91 6.78 -8.31
N THR A 129 7.06 5.81 -7.43
CA THR A 129 6.00 4.94 -6.95
C THR A 129 5.66 5.23 -5.49
N LEU A 130 4.36 5.38 -5.19
CA LEU A 130 3.86 5.40 -3.82
C LEU A 130 3.71 3.96 -3.31
N VAL A 131 4.25 3.67 -2.13
CA VAL A 131 4.16 2.36 -1.48
C VAL A 131 3.34 2.49 -0.19
N VAL A 132 2.33 1.65 -0.03
CA VAL A 132 1.41 1.69 1.12
C VAL A 132 1.25 0.29 1.71
N ASN A 133 1.46 0.17 3.04
CA ASN A 133 1.12 -1.04 3.77
C ASN A 133 -0.31 -0.96 4.32
N LEU A 134 -1.10 -2.01 4.11
CA LEU A 134 -2.43 -2.19 4.69
C LEU A 134 -2.46 -3.42 5.61
N PRO A 135 -3.39 -3.48 6.58
CA PRO A 135 -3.59 -4.68 7.38
C PRO A 135 -4.08 -5.85 6.54
N GLY A 136 -3.84 -7.07 7.04
CA GLY A 136 -4.21 -8.29 6.35
C GLY A 136 -5.71 -8.60 6.37
N SER A 137 -6.46 -8.11 7.37
CA SER A 137 -7.89 -8.36 7.45
C SER A 137 -8.66 -7.60 6.35
N PRO A 138 -9.66 -8.24 5.71
CA PRO A 138 -10.45 -7.59 4.67
C PRO A 138 -11.08 -6.27 5.11
N ARG A 139 -11.67 -6.27 6.31
CA ARG A 139 -12.28 -5.08 6.89
C ARG A 139 -11.25 -3.98 7.17
N GLY A 140 -10.17 -4.33 7.82
CA GLY A 140 -9.11 -3.38 8.16
C GLY A 140 -8.47 -2.77 6.92
N ALA A 141 -8.15 -3.59 5.92
CA ALA A 141 -7.59 -3.12 4.66
C ALA A 141 -8.53 -2.15 3.93
N LYS A 142 -9.82 -2.50 3.84
CA LYS A 142 -10.85 -1.64 3.26
C LYS A 142 -10.92 -0.30 3.97
N GLU A 143 -11.12 -0.31 5.29
CA GLU A 143 -11.29 0.90 6.09
C GLU A 143 -10.04 1.81 6.02
N ASN A 144 -8.84 1.24 6.07
CA ASN A 144 -7.60 2.00 5.97
C ASN A 144 -7.40 2.59 4.57
N LEU A 145 -7.69 1.82 3.52
CA LEU A 145 -7.58 2.31 2.15
C LEU A 145 -8.54 3.46 1.88
N GLU A 146 -9.78 3.36 2.37
CA GLU A 146 -10.80 4.43 2.22
C GLU A 146 -10.34 5.76 2.84
N VAL A 147 -9.55 5.73 3.92
CA VAL A 147 -9.00 6.93 4.56
C VAL A 147 -8.04 7.68 3.63
N ILE A 148 -7.18 6.95 2.91
CA ILE A 148 -6.11 7.56 2.11
C ILE A 148 -6.48 7.78 0.64
N ILE A 149 -7.50 7.11 0.12
CA ILE A 149 -7.95 7.27 -1.28
C ILE A 149 -8.06 8.73 -1.72
N PRO A 150 -8.65 9.65 -0.93
CA PRO A 150 -8.75 11.05 -1.36
C PRO A 150 -7.41 11.74 -1.61
N ALA A 151 -6.34 11.29 -0.95
CA ALA A 151 -5.02 11.87 -1.08
C ALA A 151 -4.16 11.20 -2.17
N LEU A 152 -4.52 9.99 -2.63
CA LEU A 152 -3.69 9.20 -3.52
C LEU A 152 -3.35 9.90 -4.85
N PRO A 153 -4.32 10.49 -5.59
CA PRO A 153 -4.02 11.14 -6.87
C PRO A 153 -3.02 12.27 -6.69
N HIS A 154 -3.28 13.16 -5.74
CA HIS A 154 -2.39 14.29 -5.47
C HIS A 154 -0.99 13.85 -5.02
N ALA A 155 -0.91 12.85 -4.15
CA ALA A 155 0.38 12.29 -3.71
C ALA A 155 1.19 11.77 -4.91
N ILE A 156 0.57 11.00 -5.81
CA ILE A 156 1.21 10.44 -6.98
C ILE A 156 1.66 11.56 -7.96
N GLU A 157 0.81 12.55 -8.19
CA GLU A 157 1.18 13.73 -9.02
C GLU A 157 2.44 14.42 -8.46
N LYS A 158 2.47 14.66 -7.15
CA LYS A 158 3.64 15.27 -6.48
C LYS A 158 4.89 14.40 -6.57
N ILE A 159 4.77 13.10 -6.37
CA ILE A 159 5.88 12.15 -6.52
C ILE A 159 6.45 12.20 -7.94
N LYS A 160 5.61 12.42 -8.94
CA LYS A 160 6.00 12.55 -10.34
C LYS A 160 6.52 13.95 -10.73
N GLY A 161 6.58 14.88 -9.79
CA GLY A 161 7.16 16.20 -9.99
C GLY A 161 6.18 17.28 -10.45
N ASP A 162 4.88 17.12 -10.19
CA ASP A 162 3.90 18.19 -10.45
C ASP A 162 4.28 19.47 -9.70
N PRO A 163 4.45 20.61 -10.41
CA PRO A 163 4.91 21.87 -9.81
C PRO A 163 3.80 22.64 -9.09
N SER A 164 2.53 22.23 -9.15
CA SER A 164 1.42 22.95 -8.53
C SER A 164 1.56 23.00 -7.00
N ASP A 165 1.01 24.04 -6.36
CA ASP A 165 1.03 24.16 -4.91
C ASP A 165 0.14 23.12 -4.24
N CYS A 166 0.60 22.58 -3.08
CA CYS A 166 -0.16 21.61 -2.30
C CYS A 166 -1.32 22.26 -1.52
N ALA A 167 -1.25 23.56 -1.30
CA ALA A 167 -2.27 24.30 -0.58
C ALA A 167 -3.33 24.83 -1.56
N VAL A 168 -4.36 24.03 -1.78
CA VAL A 168 -5.60 24.54 -2.34
C VAL A 168 -6.57 24.67 -1.17
N PRO A 169 -7.12 25.85 -0.88
CA PRO A 169 -8.16 26.00 0.13
C PRO A 169 -9.42 25.25 -0.24
#